data_80d830a879f93d25ba93d5b41c55a077
#
_entry.id   80d830a879f93d25ba93d5b41c55a077
#
_cell.length_a   1.000
_cell.length_b   1.000
_cell.length_c   1.000
_cell.angle_alpha   90.00
_cell.angle_beta   90.00
_cell.angle_gamma   90.00
#
_symmetry.space_group_name_H-M   'P 1'
#
loop_
_entity.id
_entity.type
_entity.pdbx_description
1 polymer ?
#
loop_
_entity_poly.entity_id
_entity_poly.type
_entity_poly.pdbx_seq_one_letter_code
_entity_poly.pdbx_strand_id
1 'polypeptide(L)'
;MPHCIIEFSSSLDIPTDLLVEAVHHGVLESALFESSHIKTRALAYEYFRLAEDCNDFIHVTIRLHHGRTTQNKQQLTKLVLQHLKNLR
;
A
#
# COMPACT_ATOMS: atom_id res chain seq x y z
N MET A 1 13.97 -6.02 -1.56
CA MET A 1 12.93 -5.51 -2.44
C MET A 1 11.82 -6.52 -2.55
N PRO A 2 10.62 -6.09 -2.44
CA PRO A 2 10.11 -4.73 -2.65
C PRO A 2 10.09 -3.87 -1.39
N HIS A 3 10.07 -2.55 -1.60
CA HIS A 3 9.79 -1.57 -0.56
C HIS A 3 8.39 -1.00 -0.79
N CYS A 4 7.54 -1.16 0.20
CA CYS A 4 6.17 -0.67 0.17
C CYS A 4 6.04 0.53 1.11
N ILE A 5 5.68 1.67 0.57
CA ILE A 5 5.59 2.91 1.31
C ILE A 5 4.14 3.37 1.28
N ILE A 6 3.53 3.48 2.45
CA ILE A 6 2.15 3.92 2.60
C ILE A 6 2.16 5.35 3.13
N GLU A 7 1.57 6.27 2.37
CA GLU A 7 1.41 7.66 2.79
C GLU A 7 -0.08 7.93 2.94
N PHE A 8 -0.46 8.55 4.04
CA PHE A 8 -1.88 8.73 4.32
C PHE A 8 -2.13 9.98 5.16
N SER A 9 -3.36 10.45 5.15
CA SER A 9 -3.78 11.58 5.96
C SER A 9 -3.87 11.17 7.43
N SER A 10 -3.33 12.01 8.32
CA SER A 10 -3.35 11.73 9.76
C SER A 10 -4.78 11.68 10.32
N SER A 11 -5.72 12.28 9.61
CA SER A 11 -7.15 12.27 9.97
C SER A 11 -7.88 10.98 9.60
N LEU A 12 -7.21 10.08 8.88
CA LEU A 12 -7.81 8.83 8.45
C LEU A 12 -8.24 7.98 9.66
N ASP A 13 -9.47 7.51 9.64
CA ASP A 13 -10.07 6.75 10.74
C ASP A 13 -9.84 5.24 10.55
N ILE A 14 -8.60 4.87 10.35
CA ILE A 14 -8.16 3.48 10.25
C ILE A 14 -6.85 3.38 11.01
N PRO A 15 -6.71 2.43 11.95
CA PRO A 15 -5.44 2.25 12.66
C PRO A 15 -4.29 1.99 11.70
N THR A 16 -3.17 2.66 11.93
CA THR A 16 -2.00 2.58 11.05
C THR A 16 -1.47 1.17 10.91
N ASP A 17 -1.47 0.40 11.99
CA ASP A 17 -1.01 -0.99 11.95
C ASP A 17 -1.85 -1.85 11.03
N LEU A 18 -3.15 -1.57 10.92
CA LEU A 18 -4.03 -2.28 9.98
C LEU A 18 -3.73 -1.92 8.53
N LEU A 19 -3.35 -0.65 8.27
CA LEU A 19 -2.92 -0.24 6.93
C LEU A 19 -1.67 -0.99 6.51
N VAL A 20 -0.68 -1.02 7.39
CA VAL A 20 0.59 -1.71 7.13
C VAL A 20 0.34 -3.19 6.89
N GLU A 21 -0.46 -3.81 7.74
CA GLU A 21 -0.78 -5.24 7.63
C GLU A 21 -1.51 -5.55 6.32
N ALA A 22 -2.49 -4.73 5.93
CA ALA A 22 -3.25 -4.94 4.71
C ALA A 22 -2.36 -4.91 3.47
N VAL A 23 -1.50 -3.88 3.36
CA VAL A 23 -0.58 -3.75 2.23
C VAL A 23 0.41 -4.91 2.21
N HIS A 24 0.98 -5.23 3.37
CA HIS A 24 1.96 -6.31 3.50
C HIS A 24 1.37 -7.66 3.07
N HIS A 25 0.15 -7.97 3.52
CA HIS A 25 -0.54 -9.21 3.15
C HIS A 25 -0.88 -9.25 1.66
N GLY A 26 -1.27 -8.12 1.07
CA GLY A 26 -1.53 -8.04 -0.36
C GLY A 26 -0.29 -8.39 -1.17
N VAL A 27 0.86 -7.87 -0.75
CA VAL A 27 2.14 -8.17 -1.42
C VAL A 27 2.52 -9.63 -1.22
N LEU A 28 2.35 -10.18 -0.02
CA LEU A 28 2.61 -11.60 0.25
C LEU A 28 1.75 -12.50 -0.62
N GLU A 29 0.47 -12.18 -0.74
CA GLU A 29 -0.49 -12.98 -1.51
C GLU A 29 -0.15 -13.05 -2.98
N SER A 30 0.54 -12.04 -3.51
CA SER A 30 0.97 -12.05 -4.90
C SER A 30 1.91 -13.20 -5.22
N ALA A 31 2.60 -13.72 -4.21
CA ALA A 31 3.60 -14.79 -4.32
C ALA A 31 4.75 -14.48 -5.28
N LEU A 32 4.98 -13.19 -5.55
CA LEU A 32 6.06 -12.74 -6.43
C LEU A 32 7.39 -12.59 -5.72
N PHE A 33 7.38 -12.56 -4.38
CA PHE A 33 8.57 -12.27 -3.57
C PHE A 33 8.69 -13.22 -2.40
N GLU A 34 9.90 -13.42 -1.92
CA GLU A 34 10.10 -14.10 -0.66
C GLU A 34 9.66 -13.19 0.49
N SER A 35 8.99 -13.75 1.49
CA SER A 35 8.44 -12.97 2.59
C SER A 35 9.50 -12.14 3.32
N SER A 36 10.71 -12.68 3.44
CA SER A 36 11.82 -11.98 4.11
C SER A 36 12.30 -10.73 3.37
N HIS A 37 11.96 -10.59 2.09
CA HIS A 37 12.37 -9.47 1.27
C HIS A 37 11.37 -8.31 1.26
N ILE A 38 10.16 -8.54 1.73
CA ILE A 38 9.10 -7.53 1.70
C ILE A 38 9.27 -6.57 2.88
N LYS A 39 9.36 -5.28 2.58
CA LYS A 39 9.51 -4.23 3.58
C LYS A 39 8.38 -3.22 3.43
N THR A 40 7.61 -3.01 4.49
CA THR A 40 6.43 -2.16 4.46
C THR A 40 6.52 -1.13 5.58
N ARG A 41 6.24 0.12 5.25
CA ARG A 41 6.24 1.21 6.22
C ARG A 41 5.16 2.23 5.88
N ALA A 42 4.78 3.04 6.86
CA ALA A 42 3.72 4.01 6.70
C ALA A 42 4.14 5.36 7.28
N LEU A 43 3.67 6.43 6.65
CA LEU A 43 3.92 7.80 7.07
C LEU A 43 2.62 8.59 7.01
N ALA A 44 2.26 9.19 8.14
CA ALA A 44 1.07 10.03 8.25
C ALA A 44 1.41 11.48 7.94
N TYR A 45 0.52 12.16 7.21
CA TYR A 45 0.66 13.57 6.86
C TYR A 45 -0.42 14.39 7.56
N GLU A 46 -0.01 15.44 8.25
CA GLU A 46 -0.93 16.42 8.83
C GLU A 46 -1.28 17.52 7.83
N TYR A 47 -0.35 17.89 6.97
CA TYR A 47 -0.49 18.99 6.03
C TYR A 47 -0.53 18.48 4.60
N PHE A 48 -1.67 18.65 3.96
CA PHE A 48 -1.88 18.22 2.58
C PHE A 48 -3.09 18.94 2.01
N ARG A 49 -3.21 18.91 0.70
CA ARG A 49 -4.38 19.48 0.02
C ARG A 49 -4.89 18.48 -1.01
N LEU A 50 -6.18 18.22 -0.98
CA LEU A 50 -6.88 17.35 -1.92
C LEU A 50 -7.94 18.12 -2.67
N ALA A 51 -8.65 17.46 -3.59
CA ALA A 51 -9.82 18.03 -4.24
C ALA A 51 -10.89 18.38 -3.19
N GLU A 52 -11.77 19.32 -3.54
CA GLU A 52 -12.73 19.90 -2.59
C GLU A 52 -13.58 18.86 -1.86
N ASP A 53 -13.93 17.78 -2.52
CA ASP A 53 -14.80 16.75 -1.96
C ASP A 53 -14.04 15.65 -1.22
N CYS A 54 -12.72 15.75 -1.13
CA CYS A 54 -11.88 14.71 -0.54
C CYS A 54 -11.29 15.20 0.78
N ASN A 55 -11.43 14.40 1.82
CA ASN A 55 -10.91 14.73 3.16
C ASN A 55 -9.70 13.89 3.54
N ASP A 56 -9.57 12.71 2.97
CA ASP A 56 -8.52 11.76 3.31
C ASP A 56 -7.92 11.14 2.08
N PHE A 57 -6.71 10.61 2.24
CA PHE A 57 -6.05 9.88 1.16
C PHE A 57 -5.23 8.72 1.72
N ILE A 58 -5.04 7.73 0.86
CA ILE A 58 -4.06 6.65 1.07
C ILE A 58 -3.33 6.49 -0.27
N HIS A 59 -2.01 6.65 -0.24
CA HIS A 59 -1.17 6.48 -1.41
C HIS A 59 -0.12 5.42 -1.12
N VAL A 60 -0.07 4.38 -1.95
CA VAL A 60 0.88 3.29 -1.78
C VAL A 60 1.85 3.28 -2.95
N THR A 61 3.13 3.32 -2.62
CA THR A 61 4.21 3.18 -3.59
C THR A 61 4.91 1.85 -3.34
N ILE A 62 5.05 1.05 -4.40
CA ILE A 62 5.79 -0.20 -4.31
C ILE A 62 6.98 -0.12 -5.27
N ARG A 63 8.19 -0.16 -4.71
CA ARG A 63 9.43 -0.10 -5.48
C ARG A 63 9.94 -1.50 -5.71
N LEU A 64 10.19 -1.83 -6.96
CA LEU A 64 10.61 -3.15 -7.41
C LEU A 64 11.92 -3.07 -8.20
N HIS A 65 12.61 -4.20 -8.27
CA HIS A 65 13.69 -4.37 -9.24
C HIS A 65 13.12 -4.54 -10.65
N HIS A 66 13.99 -4.42 -11.67
CA HIS A 66 13.62 -4.70 -13.06
C HIS A 66 13.15 -6.13 -13.24
N GLY A 67 12.46 -6.39 -14.33
CA GLY A 67 12.15 -7.73 -14.78
C GLY A 67 10.75 -8.24 -14.45
N ARG A 68 9.98 -7.50 -13.67
CA ARG A 68 8.59 -7.88 -13.44
C ARG A 68 7.74 -7.49 -14.63
N THR A 69 6.86 -8.40 -15.05
CA THR A 69 5.96 -8.15 -16.18
C THR A 69 4.87 -7.15 -15.81
N THR A 70 4.26 -6.54 -16.82
CA THR A 70 3.11 -5.66 -16.61
C THR A 70 1.97 -6.42 -15.94
N GLN A 71 1.75 -7.68 -16.32
CA GLN A 71 0.72 -8.51 -15.71
C GLN A 71 0.98 -8.75 -14.23
N ASN A 72 2.23 -9.02 -13.85
CA ASN A 72 2.60 -9.19 -12.45
C ASN A 72 2.35 -7.93 -11.65
N LYS A 73 2.70 -6.78 -12.21
CA LYS A 73 2.48 -5.49 -11.55
C LYS A 73 1.01 -5.18 -11.37
N GLN A 74 0.19 -5.49 -12.37
CA GLN A 74 -1.26 -5.29 -12.30
C GLN A 74 -1.89 -6.18 -11.24
N GLN A 75 -1.49 -7.44 -11.18
CA GLN A 75 -1.98 -8.37 -10.16
C GLN A 75 -1.60 -7.90 -8.75
N LEU A 76 -0.36 -7.47 -8.58
CA LEU A 76 0.14 -6.95 -7.31
C LEU A 76 -0.70 -5.76 -6.84
N THR A 77 -0.91 -4.79 -7.72
CA THR A 77 -1.69 -3.60 -7.41
C THR A 77 -3.13 -3.96 -7.04
N LYS A 78 -3.72 -4.88 -7.78
CA LYS A 78 -5.09 -5.34 -7.53
C LYS A 78 -5.23 -5.99 -6.15
N LEU A 79 -4.28 -6.84 -5.79
CA LEU A 79 -4.29 -7.52 -4.48
C LEU A 79 -4.15 -6.53 -3.34
N VAL A 80 -3.23 -5.57 -3.46
CA VAL A 80 -3.04 -4.55 -2.44
C VAL A 80 -4.30 -3.71 -2.27
N LEU A 81 -4.91 -3.27 -3.37
CA LEU A 81 -6.16 -2.50 -3.32
C LEU A 81 -7.28 -3.30 -2.67
N GLN A 82 -7.37 -4.58 -2.98
CA GLN A 82 -8.41 -5.45 -2.42
C GLN A 82 -8.29 -5.56 -0.90
N HIS A 83 -7.07 -5.75 -0.39
CA HIS A 83 -6.83 -5.81 1.04
C HIS A 83 -7.15 -4.48 1.73
N LEU A 84 -6.82 -3.36 1.09
CA LEU A 84 -7.16 -2.04 1.63
C LEU A 84 -8.67 -1.81 1.67
N LYS A 85 -9.39 -2.21 0.63
CA LYS A 85 -10.84 -2.09 0.58
C LYS A 85 -11.53 -2.90 1.68
N ASN A 86 -10.95 -4.03 2.05
CA ASN A 86 -11.51 -4.90 3.09
C ASN A 86 -11.38 -4.33 4.50
N LEU A 87 -10.65 -3.23 4.66
CA LEU A 87 -10.52 -2.56 5.95
C LEU A 87 -11.76 -1.73 6.34
N ARG A 88 -12.71 -1.59 5.44
CA ARG A 88 -13.92 -0.82 5.70
C ARG A 88 -15.10 -1.71 6.04
#